data_d52b76580167e218be675a53e8dbae5b
#
_entry.id   d52b76580167e218be675a53e8dbae5b
#
_cell.length_a   1.000
_cell.length_b   1.000
_cell.length_c   1.000
_cell.angle_alpha   90.00
_cell.angle_beta   90.00
_cell.angle_gamma   90.00
#
_symmetry.space_group_name_H-M   'P 1'
#
loop_
_entity.id
_entity.type
_entity.pdbx_description
1 polymer ?
#
loop_
_entity_poly.entity_id
_entity_poly.type
_entity_poly.pdbx_seq_one_letter_code
_entity_poly.pdbx_strand_id
1 'polypeptide(L)'
;MQRRDFLKSTVAVAVAAELGMGKAEAKVPAHNWGNYNFGSGPQVADRLNQGPFPQYPPDAVIPTDDVVMTTTSSEDIVPNYGKGLVTYITADSGTEEIKSDNIPQAVEDLVRLPLGQQLYVRPTWREIQPRPGRLELPDYLKLVFELAKKNNKRVGLRVQMCAPDYKHEAALPDFVLDKVPKVDLVLSDQESAASGKRFLENPHSRYQPRYDHPFFQQAFKELVGQLAAEFDGNPLIEFIDTFMYGFWGEGHTWPFANNPFPDYLTAERTWTNMLEVQLEHFKKTPLLTNTQPDYSRVGNSEMLDRTVRSNNWIRSDTIFIENEQIEALSNRPPWIAALLEQGLPGKPPDPGAAHEGISPAENMIDHVMDIGANYWSLWNFHQISAKNLMSYYQAFPAAFDRISRRIGYRVRPSFIWSYKDEGYLGLIIG
;
A
#
# COMPACT_ATOMS: atom_id res chain seq x y z
N MET A 1 -17.50 -6.52 -17.31
CA MET A 1 -18.19 -5.53 -16.48
C MET A 1 -17.10 -4.64 -15.88
N GLN A 2 -17.03 -3.36 -16.27
CA GLN A 2 -15.91 -2.52 -15.84
C GLN A 2 -16.11 -2.09 -14.37
N ARG A 3 -15.03 -2.03 -13.58
CA ARG A 3 -15.06 -1.59 -12.15
C ARG A 3 -15.82 -0.27 -11.92
N ARG A 4 -15.94 0.57 -12.94
CA ARG A 4 -16.73 1.81 -12.91
C ARG A 4 -18.22 1.60 -12.66
N ASP A 5 -18.76 0.49 -13.16
CA ASP A 5 -20.20 0.18 -13.01
C ASP A 5 -20.48 -0.47 -11.65
N PHE A 6 -19.43 -1.12 -11.07
CA PHE A 6 -19.53 -1.72 -9.75
C PHE A 6 -19.60 -0.67 -8.62
N LEU A 7 -18.82 0.39 -8.69
CA LEU A 7 -18.87 1.46 -7.67
C LEU A 7 -20.19 2.26 -7.71
N LYS A 8 -20.79 2.43 -8.88
CA LYS A 8 -22.08 3.09 -9.01
C LYS A 8 -23.24 2.26 -8.47
N SER A 9 -23.15 0.93 -8.56
CA SER A 9 -24.19 0.02 -8.08
C SER A 9 -24.04 -0.36 -6.60
N THR A 10 -22.80 -0.42 -6.09
CA THR A 10 -22.52 -0.95 -4.76
C THR A 10 -22.89 0.02 -3.62
N VAL A 11 -22.73 1.31 -3.82
CA VAL A 11 -23.12 2.32 -2.81
C VAL A 11 -24.64 2.39 -2.67
N ALA A 12 -25.37 2.33 -3.77
CA ALA A 12 -26.85 2.34 -3.74
C ALA A 12 -27.43 1.03 -3.12
N VAL A 13 -26.77 -0.10 -3.36
CA VAL A 13 -27.24 -1.41 -2.85
C VAL A 13 -26.90 -1.62 -1.36
N ALA A 14 -25.77 -1.12 -0.87
CA ALA A 14 -25.38 -1.28 0.53
C ALA A 14 -26.31 -0.50 1.48
N VAL A 15 -26.67 0.72 1.13
CA VAL A 15 -27.59 1.54 1.92
C VAL A 15 -29.02 0.96 1.93
N ALA A 16 -29.46 0.37 0.81
CA ALA A 16 -30.78 -0.26 0.71
C ALA A 16 -30.87 -1.58 1.50
N ALA A 17 -29.78 -2.33 1.62
CA ALA A 17 -29.76 -3.60 2.35
C ALA A 17 -29.80 -3.43 3.88
N GLU A 18 -29.19 -2.39 4.43
CA GLU A 18 -29.25 -2.09 5.86
C GLU A 18 -30.61 -1.55 6.32
N LEU A 19 -31.38 -0.95 5.40
CA LEU A 19 -32.69 -0.39 5.70
C LEU A 19 -33.86 -1.37 5.49
N GLY A 20 -33.57 -2.66 5.19
CA GLY A 20 -34.61 -3.69 5.01
C GLY A 20 -35.53 -3.47 3.81
N MET A 21 -35.12 -2.65 2.86
CA MET A 21 -35.90 -2.34 1.66
C MET A 21 -35.68 -3.43 0.61
N GLY A 22 -36.73 -4.12 0.22
CA GLY A 22 -36.72 -5.13 -0.83
C GLY A 22 -36.19 -4.55 -2.16
N LYS A 23 -35.72 -5.45 -3.07
CA LYS A 23 -35.25 -5.11 -4.41
C LYS A 23 -36.33 -4.38 -5.21
N ALA A 24 -36.46 -3.07 -5.01
CA ALA A 24 -37.16 -2.20 -5.94
C ALA A 24 -36.13 -1.74 -6.97
N GLU A 25 -36.35 -2.03 -8.24
CA GLU A 25 -35.66 -1.34 -9.32
C GLU A 25 -35.97 0.15 -9.14
N ALA A 26 -34.96 0.93 -8.74
CA ALA A 26 -35.11 2.37 -8.65
C ALA A 26 -35.42 2.89 -10.05
N LYS A 27 -36.68 3.15 -10.38
CA LYS A 27 -37.02 4.00 -11.50
C LYS A 27 -36.45 5.37 -11.20
N VAL A 28 -35.40 5.74 -11.92
CA VAL A 28 -34.90 7.11 -11.90
C VAL A 28 -36.09 7.98 -12.36
N PRO A 29 -36.55 8.93 -11.55
CA PRO A 29 -37.60 9.83 -11.97
C PRO A 29 -37.23 10.50 -13.30
N ALA A 30 -38.19 10.64 -14.19
CA ALA A 30 -37.97 11.30 -15.46
C ALA A 30 -37.85 12.84 -15.29
N HIS A 31 -37.12 13.29 -14.28
CA HIS A 31 -36.72 14.68 -14.21
C HIS A 31 -35.66 14.93 -15.27
N ASN A 32 -35.89 15.97 -16.03
CA ASN A 32 -34.98 16.37 -17.09
C ASN A 32 -33.67 16.94 -16.47
N TRP A 33 -32.79 16.05 -15.96
CA TRP A 33 -31.47 16.39 -15.48
C TRP A 33 -30.55 16.86 -16.61
N GLY A 34 -31.11 17.09 -17.77
CA GLY A 34 -30.45 17.26 -19.05
C GLY A 34 -29.64 18.47 -19.16
N ASN A 35 -28.87 18.97 -18.42
CA ASN A 35 -27.80 19.94 -18.66
C ASN A 35 -26.91 20.16 -17.44
N TYR A 36 -26.62 19.09 -16.73
CA TYR A 36 -25.60 19.16 -15.70
C TYR A 36 -24.21 19.29 -16.34
N ASN A 37 -23.81 20.55 -16.52
CA ASN A 37 -22.49 20.86 -17.05
C ASN A 37 -21.50 21.04 -15.87
N PHE A 38 -20.92 19.94 -15.41
CA PHE A 38 -19.95 19.94 -14.31
C PHE A 38 -18.65 20.70 -14.62
N GLY A 39 -18.47 21.22 -15.80
CA GLY A 39 -17.19 21.77 -16.24
C GLY A 39 -17.16 23.24 -16.68
N SER A 40 -18.25 23.90 -16.88
CA SER A 40 -18.26 25.19 -17.63
C SER A 40 -18.85 26.39 -16.88
N GLY A 41 -18.98 26.35 -15.60
CA GLY A 41 -19.50 27.53 -14.89
C GLY A 41 -18.39 28.29 -14.14
N PRO A 42 -18.50 29.61 -14.04
CA PRO A 42 -17.45 30.47 -13.56
C PRO A 42 -17.28 30.40 -12.08
N GLN A 43 -17.53 29.62 -11.27
CA GLN A 43 -17.21 29.69 -9.84
C GLN A 43 -17.59 28.43 -9.06
N VAL A 44 -16.59 27.56 -8.94
CA VAL A 44 -16.65 26.37 -8.08
C VAL A 44 -16.95 26.73 -6.61
N ALA A 45 -16.51 27.88 -6.13
CA ALA A 45 -16.74 28.35 -4.75
C ALA A 45 -18.23 28.64 -4.46
N ASP A 46 -18.95 29.24 -5.38
CA ASP A 46 -20.37 29.53 -5.20
C ASP A 46 -21.23 28.25 -5.25
N ARG A 47 -20.77 27.24 -5.96
CA ARG A 47 -21.44 25.93 -6.02
C ARG A 47 -21.39 25.18 -4.70
N LEU A 48 -20.31 25.35 -3.93
CA LEU A 48 -20.15 24.71 -2.63
C LEU A 48 -21.12 25.28 -1.59
N ASN A 49 -21.53 26.53 -1.75
CA ASN A 49 -22.40 27.24 -0.80
C ASN A 49 -23.87 27.19 -1.18
N GLN A 50 -24.18 26.92 -2.45
CA GLN A 50 -25.56 26.92 -2.97
C GLN A 50 -26.21 25.51 -3.03
N GLY A 51 -25.49 24.49 -2.54
CA GLY A 51 -25.93 23.11 -2.65
C GLY A 51 -25.83 22.57 -4.08
N PRO A 52 -26.43 21.42 -4.36
CA PRO A 52 -26.19 20.64 -5.58
C PRO A 52 -26.84 21.21 -6.83
N PHE A 53 -27.68 22.20 -6.72
CA PHE A 53 -28.53 22.67 -7.82
C PHE A 53 -28.27 24.15 -8.18
N PRO A 54 -27.05 24.49 -8.66
CA PRO A 54 -26.76 25.86 -9.07
C PRO A 54 -27.60 26.31 -10.29
N GLN A 55 -28.41 25.43 -10.85
CA GLN A 55 -29.23 25.68 -12.03
C GLN A 55 -30.73 25.67 -11.73
N TYR A 56 -31.14 25.54 -10.48
CA TYR A 56 -32.51 25.88 -10.14
C TYR A 56 -32.69 27.39 -10.45
N PRO A 57 -33.66 27.74 -11.26
CA PRO A 57 -34.01 29.14 -11.37
C PRO A 57 -34.23 29.73 -9.97
N PRO A 58 -33.85 30.99 -9.70
CA PRO A 58 -34.03 31.62 -8.41
C PRO A 58 -35.43 31.53 -7.83
N ASP A 59 -36.42 31.27 -8.67
CA ASP A 59 -37.83 31.15 -8.41
C ASP A 59 -38.37 29.73 -8.46
N ALA A 60 -37.49 28.72 -8.60
CA ALA A 60 -37.95 27.34 -8.56
C ALA A 60 -38.47 26.98 -7.16
N VAL A 61 -39.75 26.65 -7.13
CA VAL A 61 -40.39 26.14 -5.91
C VAL A 61 -39.91 24.72 -5.66
N ILE A 62 -39.07 24.53 -4.64
CA ILE A 62 -38.76 23.19 -4.14
C ILE A 62 -40.04 22.64 -3.52
N PRO A 63 -40.53 21.44 -3.92
CA PRO A 63 -41.69 20.84 -3.31
C PRO A 63 -41.58 20.83 -1.78
N THR A 64 -42.61 21.19 -1.08
CA THR A 64 -42.63 21.37 0.36
C THR A 64 -42.29 20.08 1.17
N ASP A 65 -42.38 18.93 0.50
CA ASP A 65 -42.06 17.62 1.07
C ASP A 65 -40.63 17.18 0.84
N ASP A 66 -39.84 17.95 0.08
CA ASP A 66 -38.43 17.62 -0.17
C ASP A 66 -37.53 18.23 0.91
N VAL A 67 -36.57 17.46 1.34
CA VAL A 67 -35.57 17.88 2.31
C VAL A 67 -34.21 17.87 1.67
N VAL A 68 -33.53 19.01 1.65
CA VAL A 68 -32.14 19.12 1.21
C VAL A 68 -31.28 19.43 2.45
N MET A 69 -30.34 18.54 2.72
CA MET A 69 -29.35 18.72 3.77
C MET A 69 -27.98 18.93 3.13
N THR A 70 -27.28 19.97 3.57
CA THR A 70 -25.86 20.17 3.24
C THR A 70 -25.01 19.65 4.40
N THR A 71 -23.83 19.14 4.08
CA THR A 71 -22.90 18.66 5.10
C THR A 71 -21.67 19.53 5.17
N THR A 72 -21.08 19.64 6.34
CA THR A 72 -19.76 20.25 6.54
C THR A 72 -18.70 19.17 6.65
N SER A 73 -17.44 19.50 6.30
CA SER A 73 -16.32 18.59 6.51
C SER A 73 -16.05 18.40 8.01
N SER A 74 -15.75 17.16 8.41
CA SER A 74 -15.25 16.86 9.74
C SER A 74 -13.72 16.94 9.75
N GLU A 75 -13.15 17.36 10.87
CA GLU A 75 -11.71 17.30 11.14
C GLU A 75 -11.33 15.98 11.86
N ASP A 76 -12.25 15.06 12.04
CA ASP A 76 -11.98 13.77 12.68
C ASP A 76 -11.05 12.90 11.85
N ILE A 77 -10.33 12.01 12.52
CA ILE A 77 -9.60 10.94 11.85
C ILE A 77 -10.63 9.92 11.36
N VAL A 78 -10.72 9.75 10.04
CA VAL A 78 -11.64 8.80 9.41
C VAL A 78 -10.84 7.61 8.88
N PRO A 79 -10.80 6.49 9.60
CA PRO A 79 -10.21 5.25 9.08
C PRO A 79 -10.98 4.78 7.84
N ASN A 80 -10.25 4.48 6.78
CA ASN A 80 -10.88 4.01 5.56
C ASN A 80 -9.92 3.09 4.78
N TYR A 81 -10.49 2.30 3.86
CA TYR A 81 -9.73 1.52 2.89
C TYR A 81 -8.95 2.43 1.93
N GLY A 82 -7.75 2.03 1.58
CA GLY A 82 -6.96 2.77 0.58
C GLY A 82 -6.24 4.00 1.13
N LYS A 83 -6.08 4.13 2.47
CA LYS A 83 -5.36 5.24 3.10
C LYS A 83 -4.95 4.97 4.54
N GLY A 84 -3.95 5.66 5.03
CA GLY A 84 -3.60 5.68 6.45
C GLY A 84 -2.11 5.57 6.75
N LEU A 85 -1.78 5.60 8.02
CA LEU A 85 -0.45 5.31 8.51
C LEU A 85 -0.25 3.80 8.63
N VAL A 86 0.92 3.30 8.24
CA VAL A 86 1.23 1.88 8.19
C VAL A 86 2.28 1.54 9.25
N THR A 87 1.91 0.71 10.20
CA THR A 87 2.84 0.19 11.22
C THR A 87 3.50 -1.09 10.72
N TYR A 88 4.80 -1.08 10.58
CA TYR A 88 5.56 -2.29 10.25
C TYR A 88 5.66 -3.19 11.48
N ILE A 89 5.34 -4.45 11.31
CA ILE A 89 5.56 -5.51 12.30
C ILE A 89 6.89 -6.19 12.02
N THR A 90 7.15 -6.50 10.75
CA THR A 90 8.45 -6.97 10.26
C THR A 90 8.79 -6.28 8.95
N ALA A 91 10.07 -6.06 8.70
CA ALA A 91 10.60 -5.52 7.45
C ALA A 91 11.82 -6.33 6.97
N ASP A 92 12.98 -5.73 6.85
CA ASP A 92 14.14 -6.31 6.16
C ASP A 92 14.78 -7.49 6.86
N SER A 93 14.75 -7.50 8.18
CA SER A 93 15.33 -8.59 9.01
C SER A 93 14.25 -9.47 9.66
N GLY A 94 13.01 -9.44 9.15
CA GLY A 94 11.92 -10.22 9.69
C GLY A 94 11.71 -9.97 11.18
N THR A 95 11.49 -11.05 11.96
CA THR A 95 11.31 -10.95 13.42
C THR A 95 12.56 -10.50 14.18
N GLU A 96 13.75 -10.54 13.59
CA GLU A 96 14.97 -10.03 14.21
C GLU A 96 14.95 -8.52 14.46
N GLU A 97 14.10 -7.79 13.76
CA GLU A 97 13.88 -6.34 13.98
C GLU A 97 13.11 -6.05 15.26
N ILE A 98 12.34 -7.00 15.73
CA ILE A 98 11.58 -6.89 16.96
C ILE A 98 12.56 -7.13 18.14
N LYS A 99 13.11 -6.06 18.67
CA LYS A 99 14.09 -6.12 19.77
C LYS A 99 13.38 -6.41 21.11
N SER A 100 12.89 -7.66 21.25
CA SER A 100 12.19 -8.13 22.45
C SER A 100 12.41 -9.62 22.65
N ASP A 101 12.61 -10.02 23.90
CA ASP A 101 12.63 -11.44 24.29
C ASP A 101 11.22 -12.06 24.27
N ASN A 102 10.18 -11.22 24.19
CA ASN A 102 8.79 -11.63 24.11
C ASN A 102 8.16 -11.10 22.80
N ILE A 103 8.36 -11.83 21.71
CA ILE A 103 7.83 -11.49 20.40
C ILE A 103 6.30 -11.33 20.40
N PRO A 104 5.50 -12.24 20.98
CA PRO A 104 4.05 -12.07 21.03
C PRO A 104 3.60 -10.75 21.66
N GLN A 105 4.19 -10.37 22.79
CA GLN A 105 3.87 -9.12 23.46
C GLN A 105 4.27 -7.90 22.62
N ALA A 106 5.45 -7.93 22.00
CA ALA A 106 5.90 -6.83 21.14
C ALA A 106 5.02 -6.65 19.92
N VAL A 107 4.55 -7.73 19.31
CA VAL A 107 3.57 -7.70 18.21
C VAL A 107 2.25 -7.11 18.69
N GLU A 108 1.74 -7.53 19.85
CA GLU A 108 0.51 -7.00 20.41
C GLU A 108 0.62 -5.49 20.67
N ASP A 109 1.73 -5.03 21.23
CA ASP A 109 1.98 -3.62 21.50
C ASP A 109 2.00 -2.78 20.21
N LEU A 110 2.64 -3.28 19.15
CA LEU A 110 2.64 -2.65 17.82
C LEU A 110 1.25 -2.59 17.20
N VAL A 111 0.50 -3.69 17.24
CA VAL A 111 -0.85 -3.74 16.68
C VAL A 111 -1.80 -2.79 17.40
N ARG A 112 -1.65 -2.63 18.70
CA ARG A 112 -2.50 -1.76 19.52
C ARG A 112 -2.16 -0.28 19.43
N LEU A 113 -1.07 0.10 18.75
CA LEU A 113 -0.74 1.51 18.59
C LEU A 113 -1.89 2.29 17.97
N PRO A 114 -2.23 3.45 18.52
CA PRO A 114 -3.30 4.31 17.99
C PRO A 114 -2.92 4.98 16.66
N LEU A 115 -1.64 5.01 16.32
CA LEU A 115 -1.13 5.72 15.16
C LEU A 115 -1.35 4.99 13.84
N GLY A 116 -1.10 3.68 13.80
CA GLY A 116 -1.19 2.90 12.56
C GLY A 116 -2.61 2.38 12.32
N GLN A 117 -3.21 2.77 11.20
CA GLN A 117 -4.48 2.20 10.76
C GLN A 117 -4.28 0.86 10.05
N GLN A 118 -3.12 0.69 9.42
CA GLN A 118 -2.74 -0.51 8.69
C GLN A 118 -1.49 -1.14 9.33
N LEU A 119 -1.35 -2.43 9.16
CA LEU A 119 -0.17 -3.19 9.56
C LEU A 119 0.58 -3.65 8.31
N TYR A 120 1.87 -3.92 8.44
CA TYR A 120 2.67 -4.44 7.35
C TYR A 120 3.62 -5.52 7.83
N VAL A 121 3.68 -6.62 7.10
CA VAL A 121 4.53 -7.78 7.43
C VAL A 121 5.30 -8.27 6.20
N ARG A 122 6.54 -8.67 6.42
CA ARG A 122 7.45 -9.23 5.41
C ARG A 122 7.99 -10.59 5.85
N PRO A 123 7.19 -11.68 5.81
CA PRO A 123 7.72 -13.02 6.01
C PRO A 123 8.64 -13.41 4.85
N THR A 124 9.60 -14.29 5.12
CA THR A 124 10.38 -14.91 4.05
C THR A 124 9.59 -16.02 3.36
N TRP A 125 9.95 -16.37 2.13
CA TRP A 125 9.35 -17.52 1.44
C TRP A 125 9.52 -18.80 2.25
N ARG A 126 10.69 -19.02 2.85
CA ARG A 126 10.97 -20.17 3.71
C ARG A 126 9.99 -20.29 4.88
N GLU A 127 9.68 -19.16 5.54
CA GLU A 127 8.77 -19.14 6.69
C GLU A 127 7.34 -19.54 6.31
N ILE A 128 6.87 -19.12 5.14
CA ILE A 128 5.46 -19.31 4.75
C ILE A 128 5.21 -20.53 3.86
N GLN A 129 6.25 -21.05 3.19
CA GLN A 129 6.17 -22.25 2.37
C GLN A 129 7.47 -23.08 2.52
N PRO A 130 7.73 -23.68 3.69
CA PRO A 130 8.92 -24.49 3.90
C PRO A 130 8.94 -25.75 3.03
N ARG A 131 7.79 -26.21 2.55
CA ARG A 131 7.59 -27.38 1.69
C ARG A 131 6.71 -27.04 0.49
N PRO A 132 6.93 -27.65 -0.68
CA PRO A 132 6.11 -27.41 -1.85
C PRO A 132 4.65 -27.82 -1.60
N GLY A 133 3.73 -27.23 -2.33
CA GLY A 133 2.32 -27.62 -2.37
C GLY A 133 1.41 -26.97 -1.35
N ARG A 134 1.91 -26.30 -0.32
CA ARG A 134 1.05 -25.65 0.68
C ARG A 134 1.74 -24.51 1.46
N LEU A 135 0.96 -23.55 1.91
CA LEU A 135 1.40 -22.53 2.87
C LEU A 135 1.35 -23.08 4.30
N GLU A 136 2.33 -22.67 5.09
CA GLU A 136 2.43 -22.95 6.52
C GLU A 136 2.77 -21.64 7.24
N LEU A 137 1.76 -20.86 7.59
CA LEU A 137 2.00 -19.55 8.19
C LEU A 137 2.66 -19.69 9.56
N PRO A 138 3.74 -18.93 9.83
CA PRO A 138 4.42 -18.93 11.13
C PRO A 138 3.50 -18.34 12.23
N ASP A 139 3.76 -18.70 13.47
CA ASP A 139 2.87 -18.36 14.59
C ASP A 139 2.77 -16.84 14.82
N TYR A 140 3.86 -16.11 14.64
CA TYR A 140 3.81 -14.64 14.75
C TYR A 140 2.88 -14.02 13.70
N LEU A 141 2.84 -14.57 12.48
CA LEU A 141 1.98 -14.06 11.41
C LEU A 141 0.50 -14.38 11.67
N LYS A 142 0.20 -15.59 12.19
CA LYS A 142 -1.15 -15.93 12.66
C LYS A 142 -1.62 -14.97 13.75
N LEU A 143 -0.73 -14.68 14.71
CA LEU A 143 -1.00 -13.71 15.77
C LEU A 143 -1.27 -12.31 15.22
N VAL A 144 -0.48 -11.84 14.25
CA VAL A 144 -0.73 -10.56 13.58
C VAL A 144 -2.11 -10.52 12.97
N PHE A 145 -2.52 -11.55 12.23
CA PHE A 145 -3.85 -11.61 11.61
C PHE A 145 -4.98 -11.65 12.65
N GLU A 146 -4.83 -12.41 13.72
CA GLU A 146 -5.81 -12.46 14.82
C GLU A 146 -5.96 -11.08 15.47
N LEU A 147 -4.85 -10.46 15.84
CA LEU A 147 -4.85 -9.14 16.48
C LEU A 147 -5.33 -8.03 15.54
N ALA A 148 -4.97 -8.08 14.27
CA ALA A 148 -5.48 -7.15 13.26
C ALA A 148 -7.01 -7.18 13.19
N LYS A 149 -7.59 -8.38 13.07
CA LYS A 149 -9.04 -8.57 13.08
C LYS A 149 -9.69 -8.03 14.35
N LYS A 150 -9.10 -8.32 15.53
CA LYS A 150 -9.59 -7.86 16.83
C LYS A 150 -9.56 -6.35 16.98
N ASN A 151 -8.58 -5.69 16.38
CA ASN A 151 -8.37 -4.24 16.46
C ASN A 151 -8.90 -3.48 15.22
N ASN A 152 -9.70 -4.13 14.37
CA ASN A 152 -10.25 -3.56 13.14
C ASN A 152 -9.17 -2.91 12.24
N LYS A 153 -8.02 -3.58 12.12
CA LYS A 153 -6.91 -3.19 11.24
C LYS A 153 -6.79 -4.17 10.10
N ARG A 154 -6.14 -3.74 9.01
CA ARG A 154 -5.83 -4.56 7.86
C ARG A 154 -4.33 -4.72 7.70
N VAL A 155 -3.92 -5.69 6.92
CA VAL A 155 -2.53 -6.10 6.76
C VAL A 155 -2.08 -5.97 5.31
N GLY A 156 -1.01 -5.23 5.09
CA GLY A 156 -0.19 -5.30 3.88
C GLY A 156 0.82 -6.45 4.02
N LEU A 157 0.94 -7.25 3.00
CA LEU A 157 1.80 -8.44 3.00
C LEU A 157 2.80 -8.39 1.84
N ARG A 158 4.06 -8.68 2.13
CA ARG A 158 5.11 -8.91 1.14
C ARG A 158 5.90 -10.15 1.50
N VAL A 159 6.28 -10.95 0.52
CA VAL A 159 7.14 -12.11 0.72
C VAL A 159 8.56 -11.77 0.33
N GLN A 160 9.53 -12.05 1.21
CA GLN A 160 10.94 -11.86 0.90
C GLN A 160 11.59 -13.14 0.38
N MET A 161 12.31 -13.01 -0.73
CA MET A 161 13.08 -14.09 -1.35
C MET A 161 14.58 -13.93 -1.16
N CYS A 162 15.03 -12.71 -0.93
CA CYS A 162 16.39 -12.37 -0.56
C CYS A 162 16.36 -11.26 0.50
N ALA A 163 16.64 -11.63 1.74
CA ALA A 163 16.63 -10.74 2.89
C ALA A 163 18.05 -10.65 3.47
N PRO A 164 18.91 -9.74 2.96
CA PRO A 164 20.32 -9.70 3.32
C PRO A 164 20.56 -9.33 4.79
N ASP A 165 19.61 -8.69 5.41
CA ASP A 165 19.69 -8.30 6.82
C ASP A 165 19.16 -9.38 7.76
N TYR A 166 18.46 -10.40 7.25
CA TYR A 166 17.99 -11.56 8.01
C TYR A 166 19.10 -12.61 8.10
N LYS A 167 19.62 -12.83 9.31
CA LYS A 167 20.82 -13.66 9.55
C LYS A 167 20.52 -15.06 10.06
N HIS A 168 19.28 -15.31 10.46
CA HIS A 168 18.90 -16.56 11.07
C HIS A 168 18.97 -17.72 10.08
N GLU A 169 18.40 -17.55 8.88
CA GLU A 169 18.38 -18.57 7.82
C GLU A 169 18.22 -17.94 6.42
N ALA A 170 18.31 -18.77 5.39
CA ALA A 170 18.05 -18.30 4.02
C ALA A 170 16.58 -17.98 3.82
N ALA A 171 16.28 -16.89 3.11
CA ALA A 171 14.91 -16.48 2.81
C ALA A 171 14.17 -17.44 1.86
N LEU A 172 14.89 -18.16 1.00
CA LEU A 172 14.33 -19.18 0.13
C LEU A 172 14.28 -20.56 0.83
N PRO A 173 13.21 -21.34 0.61
CA PRO A 173 13.11 -22.70 1.16
C PRO A 173 14.10 -23.67 0.50
N ASP A 174 14.48 -24.73 1.21
CA ASP A 174 15.47 -25.71 0.74
C ASP A 174 15.07 -26.38 -0.56
N PHE A 175 13.78 -26.69 -0.75
CA PHE A 175 13.31 -27.32 -1.97
C PHE A 175 13.54 -26.48 -3.24
N VAL A 176 13.70 -25.15 -3.10
CA VAL A 176 14.09 -24.23 -4.19
C VAL A 176 15.62 -24.16 -4.25
N LEU A 177 16.29 -23.94 -3.11
CA LEU A 177 17.74 -23.76 -3.06
C LEU A 177 18.53 -24.98 -3.56
N ASP A 178 17.99 -26.19 -3.39
CA ASP A 178 18.63 -27.44 -3.81
C ASP A 178 18.56 -27.68 -5.32
N LYS A 179 17.62 -27.01 -6.01
CA LYS A 179 17.36 -27.25 -7.44
C LYS A 179 17.72 -26.09 -8.36
N VAL A 180 17.99 -24.93 -7.77
CA VAL A 180 18.30 -23.72 -8.56
C VAL A 180 19.78 -23.39 -8.45
N PRO A 181 20.48 -23.19 -9.57
CA PRO A 181 21.87 -22.73 -9.54
C PRO A 181 21.99 -21.40 -8.78
N LYS A 182 23.10 -21.23 -8.09
CA LYS A 182 23.42 -20.06 -7.28
C LYS A 182 24.58 -19.31 -7.91
N VAL A 183 24.55 -17.99 -7.81
CA VAL A 183 25.64 -17.09 -8.22
C VAL A 183 26.23 -16.46 -6.97
N ASP A 184 27.49 -16.72 -6.70
CA ASP A 184 28.20 -16.06 -5.61
C ASP A 184 28.39 -14.59 -5.93
N LEU A 185 28.10 -13.73 -4.97
CA LEU A 185 28.24 -12.30 -5.14
C LEU A 185 29.68 -11.86 -4.93
N VAL A 186 30.15 -10.98 -5.80
CA VAL A 186 31.52 -10.42 -5.78
C VAL A 186 31.39 -8.90 -5.84
N LEU A 187 32.00 -8.17 -4.90
CA LEU A 187 32.02 -6.71 -4.95
C LEU A 187 32.71 -6.22 -6.25
N SER A 188 32.14 -5.20 -6.87
CA SER A 188 32.81 -4.52 -7.96
C SER A 188 33.98 -3.69 -7.41
N ASP A 189 35.04 -3.57 -8.21
CA ASP A 189 36.22 -2.78 -7.82
C ASP A 189 35.89 -1.28 -7.66
N GLN A 190 34.76 -0.83 -8.20
CA GLN A 190 34.31 0.57 -8.14
C GLN A 190 33.47 0.88 -6.89
N GLU A 191 32.98 -0.12 -6.21
CA GLU A 191 32.03 0.06 -5.10
C GLU A 191 32.44 -0.71 -3.87
N SER A 192 33.42 -0.21 -3.15
CA SER A 192 33.71 -0.66 -1.78
C SER A 192 32.65 -0.19 -0.77
N ALA A 193 31.37 -0.13 -1.18
CA ALA A 193 30.29 0.34 -0.34
C ALA A 193 30.18 -0.54 0.92
N ALA A 194 30.09 0.09 2.08
CA ALA A 194 29.94 -0.61 3.38
C ALA A 194 28.73 -1.57 3.37
N SER A 195 27.67 -1.22 2.65
CA SER A 195 26.49 -2.06 2.45
C SER A 195 26.79 -3.36 1.74
N GLY A 196 27.57 -3.32 0.64
CA GLY A 196 27.95 -4.52 -0.10
C GLY A 196 28.74 -5.52 0.73
N LYS A 197 29.70 -5.03 1.54
CA LYS A 197 30.45 -5.88 2.48
C LYS A 197 29.53 -6.54 3.49
N ARG A 198 28.58 -5.79 4.05
CA ARG A 198 27.59 -6.31 5.01
C ARG A 198 26.81 -7.49 4.44
N PHE A 199 26.43 -7.46 3.18
CA PHE A 199 25.68 -8.53 2.53
C PHE A 199 26.53 -9.78 2.32
N LEU A 200 27.83 -9.64 2.03
CA LEU A 200 28.75 -10.77 1.89
C LEU A 200 29.09 -11.43 3.23
N GLU A 201 29.01 -10.70 4.33
CA GLU A 201 29.21 -11.23 5.68
C GLU A 201 28.08 -12.16 6.12
N ASN A 202 26.90 -12.01 5.55
CA ASN A 202 25.78 -12.90 5.80
C ASN A 202 25.87 -14.16 4.94
N PRO A 203 26.09 -15.36 5.53
CA PRO A 203 26.27 -16.60 4.79
C PRO A 203 25.02 -16.98 3.96
N HIS A 204 23.86 -16.44 4.29
CA HIS A 204 22.58 -16.73 3.63
C HIS A 204 22.25 -15.77 2.49
N SER A 205 22.91 -14.62 2.37
CA SER A 205 22.68 -13.63 1.33
C SER A 205 23.87 -13.38 0.39
N ARG A 206 25.05 -13.94 0.71
CA ARG A 206 26.26 -13.78 -0.13
C ARG A 206 26.17 -14.41 -1.52
N TYR A 207 25.08 -15.07 -1.83
CA TYR A 207 24.76 -15.58 -3.15
C TYR A 207 23.32 -15.24 -3.50
N GLN A 208 23.01 -15.21 -4.80
CA GLN A 208 21.63 -15.13 -5.29
C GLN A 208 21.34 -16.33 -6.20
N PRO A 209 20.10 -16.84 -6.24
CA PRO A 209 19.72 -17.90 -7.16
C PRO A 209 19.62 -17.34 -8.59
N ARG A 210 19.69 -18.24 -9.56
CA ARG A 210 19.29 -17.96 -10.94
C ARG A 210 17.77 -17.83 -10.99
N TYR A 211 17.28 -16.61 -10.82
CA TYR A 211 15.83 -16.32 -10.82
C TYR A 211 15.14 -16.65 -12.12
N ASP A 212 15.87 -16.63 -13.25
CA ASP A 212 15.39 -17.04 -14.58
C ASP A 212 15.29 -18.57 -14.76
N HIS A 213 15.82 -19.35 -13.80
CA HIS A 213 15.79 -20.81 -13.91
C HIS A 213 14.35 -21.35 -13.94
N PRO A 214 14.00 -22.27 -14.87
CA PRO A 214 12.63 -22.76 -15.04
C PRO A 214 11.99 -23.29 -13.76
N PHE A 215 12.78 -24.00 -12.93
CA PHE A 215 12.27 -24.50 -11.65
C PHE A 215 11.93 -23.36 -10.68
N PHE A 216 12.77 -22.31 -10.62
CA PHE A 216 12.48 -21.12 -9.80
C PHE A 216 11.17 -20.48 -10.23
N GLN A 217 11.00 -20.23 -11.52
CA GLN A 217 9.79 -19.62 -12.08
C GLN A 217 8.53 -20.46 -11.83
N GLN A 218 8.64 -21.77 -11.92
CA GLN A 218 7.53 -22.68 -11.61
C GLN A 218 7.18 -22.65 -10.12
N ALA A 219 8.17 -22.73 -9.24
CA ALA A 219 7.97 -22.67 -7.79
C ALA A 219 7.41 -21.30 -7.35
N PHE A 220 7.89 -20.22 -7.96
CA PHE A 220 7.35 -18.88 -7.74
C PHE A 220 5.88 -18.77 -8.14
N LYS A 221 5.52 -19.28 -9.32
CA LYS A 221 4.12 -19.31 -9.77
C LYS A 221 3.23 -20.12 -8.83
N GLU A 222 3.72 -21.23 -8.31
CA GLU A 222 3.01 -22.04 -7.32
C GLU A 222 2.78 -21.25 -6.02
N LEU A 223 3.83 -20.58 -5.49
CA LEU A 223 3.72 -19.74 -4.31
C LEU A 223 2.67 -18.64 -4.51
N VAL A 224 2.75 -17.91 -5.62
CA VAL A 224 1.80 -16.83 -5.93
C VAL A 224 0.37 -17.36 -6.01
N GLY A 225 0.16 -18.51 -6.65
CA GLY A 225 -1.15 -19.16 -6.73
C GLY A 225 -1.72 -19.53 -5.36
N GLN A 226 -0.89 -20.03 -4.45
CA GLN A 226 -1.31 -20.37 -3.09
C GLN A 226 -1.59 -19.13 -2.25
N LEU A 227 -0.75 -18.07 -2.37
CA LEU A 227 -1.00 -16.80 -1.70
C LEU A 227 -2.30 -16.15 -2.19
N ALA A 228 -2.56 -16.19 -3.48
CA ALA A 228 -3.81 -15.66 -4.02
C ALA A 228 -5.03 -16.45 -3.58
N ALA A 229 -4.93 -17.80 -3.51
CA ALA A 229 -6.01 -18.64 -3.01
C ALA A 229 -6.38 -18.31 -1.55
N GLU A 230 -5.42 -17.92 -0.71
CA GLU A 230 -5.61 -17.57 0.69
C GLU A 230 -6.02 -16.11 0.87
N PHE A 231 -5.42 -15.18 0.10
CA PHE A 231 -5.46 -13.75 0.41
C PHE A 231 -6.17 -12.88 -0.62
N ASP A 232 -6.45 -13.34 -1.85
CA ASP A 232 -7.12 -12.51 -2.85
C ASP A 232 -8.59 -12.25 -2.51
N GLY A 233 -8.90 -11.02 -2.16
CA GLY A 233 -10.23 -10.59 -1.72
C GLY A 233 -10.53 -10.92 -0.25
N ASN A 234 -9.54 -11.33 0.53
CA ASN A 234 -9.67 -11.45 1.97
C ASN A 234 -9.81 -10.06 2.59
N PRO A 235 -10.89 -9.76 3.34
CA PRO A 235 -11.14 -8.43 3.89
C PRO A 235 -10.08 -7.98 4.92
N LEU A 236 -9.28 -8.90 5.44
CA LEU A 236 -8.19 -8.58 6.35
C LEU A 236 -6.96 -8.05 5.61
N ILE A 237 -6.82 -8.35 4.32
CA ILE A 237 -5.67 -7.93 3.52
C ILE A 237 -5.98 -6.60 2.83
N GLU A 238 -5.13 -5.59 3.08
CA GLU A 238 -5.24 -4.28 2.47
C GLU A 238 -4.64 -4.27 1.07
N PHE A 239 -3.44 -4.83 0.93
CA PHE A 239 -2.71 -4.97 -0.32
C PHE A 239 -1.67 -6.10 -0.24
N ILE A 240 -1.24 -6.57 -1.40
CA ILE A 240 -0.04 -7.37 -1.54
C ILE A 240 1.04 -6.48 -2.17
N ASP A 241 2.12 -6.23 -1.45
CA ASP A 241 3.29 -5.57 -2.01
C ASP A 241 4.02 -6.58 -2.92
N THR A 242 4.27 -6.19 -4.17
CA THR A 242 4.86 -7.10 -5.15
C THR A 242 6.24 -7.53 -4.70
N PHE A 243 6.49 -8.82 -4.77
CA PHE A 243 7.76 -9.42 -4.40
C PHE A 243 8.46 -9.95 -5.64
N MET A 244 9.64 -9.44 -5.86
CA MET A 244 10.41 -9.63 -7.09
C MET A 244 11.77 -10.25 -6.75
N TYR A 245 12.62 -10.44 -7.75
CA TYR A 245 13.99 -10.91 -7.51
C TYR A 245 14.85 -9.82 -6.84
N GLY A 246 16.06 -10.18 -6.44
CA GLY A 246 17.04 -9.27 -5.85
C GLY A 246 16.83 -9.04 -4.35
N PHE A 247 17.69 -8.22 -3.78
CA PHE A 247 17.62 -7.90 -2.36
C PHE A 247 16.26 -7.28 -2.03
N TRP A 248 15.73 -7.67 -0.89
CA TRP A 248 14.42 -7.27 -0.36
C TRP A 248 13.24 -7.52 -1.31
N GLY A 249 13.47 -8.16 -2.47
CA GLY A 249 12.44 -8.35 -3.51
C GLY A 249 12.18 -7.09 -4.34
N GLU A 250 13.14 -6.19 -4.44
CA GLU A 250 13.03 -4.86 -5.06
C GLU A 250 13.88 -4.69 -6.32
N GLY A 251 14.44 -5.76 -6.85
CA GLY A 251 15.27 -5.73 -8.05
C GLY A 251 16.74 -5.47 -7.79
N HIS A 252 17.13 -5.17 -6.57
CA HIS A 252 18.51 -4.82 -6.25
C HIS A 252 19.48 -5.98 -6.47
N THR A 253 20.40 -5.81 -7.41
CA THR A 253 21.48 -6.76 -7.72
C THR A 253 22.87 -6.13 -7.60
N TRP A 254 22.92 -4.88 -7.22
CA TRP A 254 24.13 -4.09 -6.95
C TRP A 254 24.56 -4.26 -5.46
N PRO A 255 25.73 -3.94 -5.03
CA PRO A 255 26.88 -3.39 -5.79
C PRO A 255 27.87 -4.47 -6.27
N PHE A 256 27.41 -5.50 -6.91
CA PHE A 256 28.21 -6.67 -7.25
C PHE A 256 28.63 -6.68 -8.71
N ALA A 257 29.85 -7.15 -8.97
CA ALA A 257 30.42 -7.25 -10.30
C ALA A 257 29.76 -8.34 -11.15
N ASN A 258 29.20 -9.35 -10.49
CA ASN A 258 28.46 -10.45 -11.11
C ASN A 258 26.97 -10.31 -10.86
N ASN A 259 26.18 -10.78 -11.81
CA ASN A 259 24.73 -10.70 -11.79
C ASN A 259 24.13 -12.13 -11.79
N PRO A 260 23.01 -12.38 -11.08
CA PRO A 260 22.34 -13.68 -11.14
C PRO A 260 21.71 -13.99 -12.51
N PHE A 261 21.83 -13.12 -13.48
CA PHE A 261 21.35 -13.32 -14.86
C PHE A 261 22.48 -13.39 -15.86
N PRO A 262 22.32 -14.10 -16.99
CA PRO A 262 23.34 -14.17 -18.03
C PRO A 262 23.47 -12.86 -18.82
N ASP A 263 22.38 -12.09 -18.92
CA ASP A 263 22.30 -10.85 -19.66
C ASP A 263 21.11 -10.00 -19.18
N TYR A 264 21.12 -8.73 -19.59
CA TYR A 264 20.09 -7.75 -19.24
C TYR A 264 18.68 -8.15 -19.72
N LEU A 265 18.58 -8.68 -20.94
CA LEU A 265 17.27 -9.07 -21.50
C LEU A 265 16.63 -10.20 -20.71
N THR A 266 17.45 -11.11 -20.20
CA THR A 266 16.98 -12.20 -19.32
C THR A 266 16.51 -11.62 -17.98
N ALA A 267 17.21 -10.65 -17.40
CA ALA A 267 16.80 -9.97 -16.17
C ALA A 267 15.45 -9.25 -16.37
N GLU A 268 15.30 -8.50 -17.45
CA GLU A 268 14.08 -7.78 -17.80
C GLU A 268 12.89 -8.73 -17.98
N ARG A 269 13.06 -9.78 -18.75
CA ARG A 269 12.02 -10.79 -18.97
C ARG A 269 11.61 -11.48 -17.67
N THR A 270 12.58 -11.78 -16.81
CA THR A 270 12.32 -12.42 -15.52
C THR A 270 11.50 -11.47 -14.62
N TRP A 271 11.88 -10.21 -14.58
CA TRP A 271 11.16 -9.18 -13.83
C TRP A 271 9.72 -9.06 -14.29
N THR A 272 9.54 -8.82 -15.58
CA THR A 272 8.21 -8.69 -16.19
C THR A 272 7.35 -9.92 -15.95
N ASN A 273 7.91 -11.13 -16.13
CA ASN A 273 7.18 -12.37 -15.91
C ASN A 273 6.75 -12.55 -14.45
N MET A 274 7.60 -12.19 -13.49
CA MET A 274 7.25 -12.27 -12.07
C MET A 274 6.12 -11.29 -11.71
N LEU A 275 6.06 -10.10 -12.31
CA LEU A 275 4.93 -9.20 -12.13
C LEU A 275 3.66 -9.76 -12.78
N GLU A 276 3.74 -10.23 -14.01
CA GLU A 276 2.58 -10.78 -14.72
C GLU A 276 1.95 -11.96 -13.97
N VAL A 277 2.77 -12.85 -13.41
CA VAL A 277 2.28 -13.95 -12.58
C VAL A 277 1.48 -13.43 -11.38
N GLN A 278 1.92 -12.37 -10.73
CA GLN A 278 1.18 -11.77 -9.62
C GLN A 278 -0.11 -11.10 -10.12
N LEU A 279 -0.06 -10.36 -11.23
CA LEU A 279 -1.23 -9.75 -11.87
C LEU A 279 -2.25 -10.78 -12.35
N GLU A 280 -1.82 -11.97 -12.78
CA GLU A 280 -2.69 -13.08 -13.19
C GLU A 280 -3.48 -13.68 -12.02
N HIS A 281 -2.90 -13.72 -10.83
CA HIS A 281 -3.50 -14.41 -9.69
C HIS A 281 -4.27 -13.50 -8.74
N PHE A 282 -3.77 -12.30 -8.48
CA PHE A 282 -4.46 -11.32 -7.62
C PHE A 282 -5.42 -10.47 -8.45
N LYS A 283 -6.72 -10.66 -8.25
CA LYS A 283 -7.78 -9.99 -9.02
C LYS A 283 -8.63 -9.02 -8.19
N LYS A 284 -8.64 -9.17 -6.89
CA LYS A 284 -9.47 -8.40 -5.96
C LYS A 284 -8.63 -7.56 -5.02
N THR A 285 -7.63 -8.16 -4.41
CA THR A 285 -6.66 -7.45 -3.56
C THR A 285 -5.68 -6.69 -4.44
N PRO A 286 -5.50 -5.37 -4.24
CA PRO A 286 -4.57 -4.60 -5.05
C PRO A 286 -3.13 -5.04 -4.82
N LEU A 287 -2.36 -5.05 -5.88
CA LEU A 287 -0.91 -5.16 -5.82
C LEU A 287 -0.30 -3.77 -5.63
N LEU A 288 0.78 -3.70 -4.87
CA LEU A 288 1.53 -2.48 -4.59
C LEU A 288 2.92 -2.62 -5.22
N THR A 289 3.15 -1.93 -6.33
CA THR A 289 4.39 -2.10 -7.12
C THR A 289 5.41 -1.03 -6.76
N ASN A 290 6.64 -1.45 -6.45
CA ASN A 290 7.75 -0.54 -6.20
C ASN A 290 8.11 0.25 -7.46
N THR A 291 8.26 1.55 -7.32
CA THR A 291 8.61 2.48 -8.41
C THR A 291 10.12 2.73 -8.50
N GLN A 292 10.91 2.18 -7.59
CA GLN A 292 12.34 2.37 -7.60
C GLN A 292 12.94 1.77 -8.89
N PRO A 293 13.77 2.53 -9.61
CA PRO A 293 14.51 1.97 -10.72
C PRO A 293 15.41 0.86 -10.21
N ASP A 294 15.27 -0.30 -10.81
CA ASP A 294 16.18 -1.40 -10.53
C ASP A 294 17.62 -1.02 -10.91
N TYR A 295 18.58 -1.42 -10.12
CA TYR A 295 20.00 -1.27 -10.46
C TYR A 295 20.42 -2.12 -11.68
N SER A 296 19.62 -3.10 -12.06
CA SER A 296 19.76 -3.79 -13.34
C SER A 296 19.15 -3.01 -14.52
N ARG A 297 18.57 -1.84 -14.29
CA ARG A 297 17.97 -0.94 -15.28
C ARG A 297 16.77 -1.52 -16.02
N VAL A 298 16.06 -2.46 -15.43
CA VAL A 298 14.79 -2.94 -16.00
C VAL A 298 13.78 -1.82 -15.94
N GLY A 299 13.20 -1.47 -17.06
CA GLY A 299 12.40 -0.29 -17.27
C GLY A 299 11.32 -0.02 -16.24
N ASN A 300 11.60 0.88 -15.32
CA ASN A 300 10.65 1.38 -14.34
C ASN A 300 9.34 1.86 -14.99
N SER A 301 9.44 2.50 -16.17
CA SER A 301 8.29 2.98 -16.93
C SER A 301 7.36 1.84 -17.37
N GLU A 302 7.87 0.69 -17.77
CA GLU A 302 7.06 -0.46 -18.16
C GLU A 302 6.32 -1.07 -16.97
N MET A 303 6.99 -1.16 -15.81
CA MET A 303 6.38 -1.63 -14.58
C MET A 303 5.25 -0.73 -14.10
N LEU A 304 5.46 0.58 -14.14
CA LEU A 304 4.44 1.58 -13.82
C LEU A 304 3.26 1.51 -14.78
N ASP A 305 3.52 1.40 -16.10
CA ASP A 305 2.47 1.30 -17.10
C ASP A 305 1.60 0.05 -16.88
N ARG A 306 2.20 -1.11 -16.65
CA ARG A 306 1.49 -2.36 -16.34
C ARG A 306 0.67 -2.25 -15.06
N THR A 307 1.25 -1.67 -14.01
CA THR A 307 0.59 -1.44 -12.73
C THR A 307 -0.64 -0.54 -12.88
N VAL A 308 -0.47 0.61 -13.54
CA VAL A 308 -1.55 1.59 -13.75
C VAL A 308 -2.64 1.03 -14.64
N ARG A 309 -2.31 0.37 -15.75
CA ARG A 309 -3.29 -0.27 -16.64
C ARG A 309 -4.11 -1.37 -15.95
N SER A 310 -3.51 -2.04 -14.99
CA SER A 310 -4.17 -3.07 -14.18
C SER A 310 -4.92 -2.50 -12.96
N ASN A 311 -4.97 -1.16 -12.81
CA ASN A 311 -5.56 -0.46 -11.66
C ASN A 311 -4.98 -0.92 -10.31
N ASN A 312 -3.71 -1.26 -10.28
CA ASN A 312 -2.98 -1.56 -9.07
C ASN A 312 -2.27 -0.32 -8.53
N TRP A 313 -1.71 -0.42 -7.35
CA TRP A 313 -1.14 0.68 -6.59
C TRP A 313 0.38 0.75 -6.77
N ILE A 314 0.98 1.85 -6.35
CA ILE A 314 2.41 2.07 -6.44
C ILE A 314 2.99 2.43 -5.07
N ARG A 315 4.26 2.09 -4.86
CA ARG A 315 4.99 2.54 -3.69
C ARG A 315 6.36 3.09 -4.08
N SER A 316 6.86 4.04 -3.32
CA SER A 316 8.26 4.37 -3.34
C SER A 316 9.04 3.41 -2.44
N ASP A 317 10.31 3.28 -2.70
CA ASP A 317 11.29 2.90 -1.71
C ASP A 317 11.57 4.10 -0.77
N THR A 318 12.71 4.15 -0.13
CA THR A 318 13.09 5.23 0.79
C THR A 318 12.81 6.61 0.21
N ILE A 319 12.00 7.41 0.91
CA ILE A 319 11.66 8.78 0.51
C ILE A 319 12.95 9.62 0.38
N PHE A 320 12.97 10.54 -0.58
CA PHE A 320 14.07 11.47 -0.89
C PHE A 320 15.32 10.82 -1.52
N ILE A 321 15.33 9.53 -1.87
CA ILE A 321 16.47 8.94 -2.56
C ILE A 321 16.51 9.42 -4.01
N GLU A 322 15.37 9.39 -4.72
CA GLU A 322 15.33 9.63 -6.16
C GLU A 322 14.16 10.53 -6.58
N ASN A 323 14.49 11.56 -7.35
CA ASN A 323 13.49 12.51 -7.85
C ASN A 323 12.48 11.87 -8.80
N GLU A 324 12.90 10.88 -9.59
CA GLU A 324 12.06 10.17 -10.54
C GLU A 324 10.93 9.42 -9.85
N GLN A 325 11.16 8.88 -8.66
CA GLN A 325 10.12 8.25 -7.87
C GLN A 325 9.08 9.27 -7.40
N ILE A 326 9.53 10.44 -6.95
CA ILE A 326 8.65 11.52 -6.51
C ILE A 326 7.77 11.97 -7.67
N GLU A 327 8.33 12.12 -8.86
CA GLU A 327 7.60 12.51 -10.06
C GLU A 327 6.54 11.45 -10.43
N ALA A 328 6.91 10.19 -10.44
CA ALA A 328 5.99 9.09 -10.73
C ALA A 328 4.83 9.03 -9.74
N LEU A 329 5.10 9.24 -8.46
CA LEU A 329 4.09 9.24 -7.41
C LEU A 329 3.15 10.45 -7.53
N SER A 330 3.70 11.64 -7.73
CA SER A 330 2.94 12.88 -7.81
C SER A 330 2.05 12.96 -9.04
N ASN A 331 2.50 12.41 -10.17
CA ASN A 331 1.79 12.45 -11.45
C ASN A 331 0.90 11.23 -11.72
N ARG A 332 0.76 10.32 -10.75
CA ARG A 332 -0.07 9.15 -10.92
C ARG A 332 -1.56 9.50 -11.12
N PRO A 333 -2.32 8.64 -11.79
CA PRO A 333 -3.78 8.81 -11.87
C PRO A 333 -4.41 8.87 -10.46
N PRO A 334 -5.41 9.74 -10.23
CA PRO A 334 -5.98 9.99 -8.90
C PRO A 334 -6.66 8.78 -8.25
N TRP A 335 -6.94 7.73 -9.01
CA TRP A 335 -7.51 6.48 -8.50
C TRP A 335 -6.46 5.41 -8.15
N ILE A 336 -5.19 5.70 -8.36
CA ILE A 336 -4.07 4.82 -7.99
C ILE A 336 -3.56 5.26 -6.62
N ALA A 337 -3.66 4.39 -5.63
CA ALA A 337 -3.10 4.69 -4.32
C ALA A 337 -1.56 4.60 -4.34
N ALA A 338 -0.93 5.41 -3.51
CA ALA A 338 0.52 5.42 -3.35
C ALA A 338 0.91 5.26 -1.88
N LEU A 339 1.90 4.41 -1.63
CA LEU A 339 2.54 4.24 -0.33
C LEU A 339 3.96 4.80 -0.38
N LEU A 340 4.32 5.62 0.60
CA LEU A 340 5.69 6.06 0.82
C LEU A 340 6.32 5.21 1.93
N GLU A 341 7.41 4.51 1.58
CA GLU A 341 7.97 3.49 2.47
C GLU A 341 8.71 4.07 3.65
N GLN A 342 9.58 5.01 3.44
CA GLN A 342 10.38 5.50 4.54
C GLN A 342 9.53 6.25 5.55
N GLY A 343 9.67 5.81 6.79
CA GLY A 343 9.06 6.44 7.94
C GLY A 343 9.92 7.52 8.54
N LEU A 344 10.34 7.34 9.78
CA LEU A 344 10.82 8.38 10.66
C LEU A 344 12.35 8.49 10.62
N PRO A 345 12.91 9.68 10.42
CA PRO A 345 14.36 9.86 10.41
C PRO A 345 14.97 9.82 11.82
N GLY A 346 16.18 9.31 11.92
CA GLY A 346 16.98 9.39 13.15
C GLY A 346 16.48 8.55 14.32
N LYS A 347 16.89 8.92 15.52
CA LYS A 347 16.44 8.31 16.78
C LYS A 347 15.61 9.31 17.56
N PRO A 348 14.44 8.93 18.13
CA PRO A 348 13.71 9.83 19.02
C PRO A 348 14.53 10.14 20.27
N PRO A 349 14.54 11.37 20.82
CA PRO A 349 13.87 12.57 20.32
C PRO A 349 14.71 13.39 19.31
N ASP A 350 15.82 12.84 18.82
CA ASP A 350 16.67 13.54 17.85
C ASP A 350 16.03 13.54 16.46
N PRO A 351 15.48 14.66 16.00
CA PRO A 351 14.82 14.72 14.71
C PRO A 351 15.80 14.88 13.53
N GLY A 352 17.11 14.79 13.78
CA GLY A 352 18.11 15.17 12.79
C GLY A 352 18.25 16.68 12.62
N ALA A 353 19.00 17.15 11.61
CA ALA A 353 19.18 18.56 11.37
C ALA A 353 17.88 19.19 10.83
N ALA A 354 17.43 20.28 11.47
CA ALA A 354 16.30 21.05 10.98
C ALA A 354 16.67 21.74 9.65
N HIS A 355 15.77 21.71 8.68
CA HIS A 355 15.89 22.50 7.45
C HIS A 355 15.00 23.73 7.58
N GLU A 356 15.59 24.93 7.48
CA GLU A 356 14.86 26.21 7.56
C GLU A 356 13.95 26.36 8.81
N GLY A 357 14.34 25.76 9.94
CA GLY A 357 13.57 25.81 11.18
C GLY A 357 12.44 24.79 11.28
N ILE A 358 12.24 23.96 10.27
CA ILE A 358 11.28 22.85 10.28
C ILE A 358 12.01 21.58 10.69
N SER A 359 11.45 20.83 11.63
CA SER A 359 12.04 19.55 12.03
C SER A 359 12.03 18.55 10.87
N PRO A 360 13.00 17.63 10.78
CA PRO A 360 12.98 16.59 9.74
C PRO A 360 11.71 15.74 9.73
N ALA A 361 11.11 15.47 10.89
CA ALA A 361 9.85 14.76 10.97
C ALA A 361 8.68 15.56 10.37
N GLU A 362 8.63 16.86 10.61
CA GLU A 362 7.62 17.75 10.00
C GLU A 362 7.85 17.91 8.51
N ASN A 363 9.08 18.09 8.08
CA ASN A 363 9.43 18.16 6.66
C ASN A 363 9.04 16.86 5.91
N MET A 364 9.29 15.70 6.52
CA MET A 364 8.88 14.41 5.97
C MET A 364 7.35 14.32 5.84
N ILE A 365 6.61 14.71 6.86
CA ILE A 365 5.14 14.69 6.87
C ILE A 365 4.58 15.64 5.79
N ASP A 366 5.14 16.83 5.67
CA ASP A 366 4.72 17.79 4.65
C ASP A 366 4.98 17.26 3.24
N HIS A 367 6.15 16.65 3.01
CA HIS A 367 6.48 16.01 1.75
C HIS A 367 5.50 14.86 1.39
N VAL A 368 5.16 14.02 2.35
CA VAL A 368 4.17 12.95 2.16
C VAL A 368 2.80 13.50 1.74
N MET A 369 2.41 14.63 2.33
CA MET A 369 1.14 15.29 2.01
C MET A 369 1.18 15.99 0.65
N ASP A 370 2.29 16.63 0.29
CA ASP A 370 2.46 17.33 -0.99
C ASP A 370 2.44 16.37 -2.19
N ILE A 371 3.00 15.18 -2.03
CA ILE A 371 2.89 14.09 -3.02
C ILE A 371 1.44 13.57 -3.12
N GLY A 372 0.60 13.86 -2.12
CA GLY A 372 -0.75 13.32 -2.05
C GLY A 372 -0.78 11.81 -1.79
N ALA A 373 0.16 11.31 -0.99
CA ALA A 373 0.24 9.90 -0.66
C ALA A 373 -1.02 9.39 0.02
N ASN A 374 -1.34 8.13 -0.25
CA ASN A 374 -2.43 7.42 0.44
C ASN A 374 -1.95 6.77 1.74
N TYR A 375 -0.72 6.31 1.74
CA TYR A 375 -0.12 5.63 2.87
C TYR A 375 1.27 6.17 3.16
N TRP A 376 1.62 6.17 4.43
CA TRP A 376 2.97 6.43 4.88
C TRP A 376 3.39 5.40 5.91
N SER A 377 4.56 4.78 5.72
CA SER A 377 5.07 3.80 6.67
C SER A 377 5.64 4.47 7.91
N LEU A 378 5.37 3.87 9.06
CA LEU A 378 5.94 4.26 10.35
C LEU A 378 7.14 3.38 10.69
N TRP A 379 7.93 3.04 9.69
CA TRP A 379 9.13 2.26 9.86
C TRP A 379 10.33 3.17 10.14
N ASN A 380 11.20 2.73 11.01
CA ASN A 380 12.42 3.42 11.37
C ASN A 380 13.59 2.43 11.35
N PHE A 381 14.14 2.17 10.18
CA PHE A 381 15.32 1.34 9.93
C PHE A 381 15.76 0.44 11.09
N HIS A 382 15.47 -0.85 11.03
CA HIS A 382 15.91 -1.88 12.00
C HIS A 382 15.50 -1.65 13.46
N GLN A 383 14.58 -0.73 13.73
CA GLN A 383 14.07 -0.47 15.07
C GLN A 383 12.56 -0.47 15.10
N ILE A 384 11.96 -1.66 15.00
CA ILE A 384 10.53 -1.81 15.11
C ILE A 384 10.15 -2.02 16.58
N SER A 385 9.60 -0.98 17.20
CA SER A 385 9.02 -1.09 18.53
C SER A 385 7.93 -0.04 18.77
N ALA A 386 6.90 -0.44 19.50
CA ALA A 386 5.82 0.46 19.88
C ALA A 386 6.32 1.67 20.66
N LYS A 387 7.29 1.46 21.58
CA LYS A 387 7.91 2.53 22.35
C LYS A 387 8.59 3.56 21.45
N ASN A 388 9.32 3.11 20.44
CA ASN A 388 10.03 3.99 19.52
C ASN A 388 9.04 4.87 18.72
N LEU A 389 8.01 4.27 18.14
CA LEU A 389 6.98 5.00 17.39
C LEU A 389 6.22 6.01 18.27
N MET A 390 5.90 5.63 19.50
CA MET A 390 5.26 6.55 20.46
C MET A 390 6.17 7.71 20.85
N SER A 391 7.48 7.54 20.90
CA SER A 391 8.43 8.62 21.17
C SER A 391 8.41 9.69 20.07
N TYR A 392 8.27 9.31 18.80
CA TYR A 392 8.07 10.27 17.71
C TYR A 392 6.73 10.99 17.82
N TYR A 393 5.66 10.27 18.09
CA TYR A 393 4.36 10.89 18.29
C TYR A 393 4.39 11.91 19.44
N GLN A 394 5.01 11.57 20.56
CA GLN A 394 5.14 12.48 21.71
C GLN A 394 5.99 13.71 21.41
N ALA A 395 6.99 13.57 20.54
CA ALA A 395 7.82 14.69 20.13
C ALA A 395 7.10 15.63 19.14
N PHE A 396 6.24 15.10 18.28
CA PHE A 396 5.60 15.84 17.18
C PHE A 396 4.09 15.57 17.08
N PRO A 397 3.30 15.70 18.16
CA PRO A 397 1.90 15.27 18.18
C PRO A 397 1.04 16.00 17.14
N ALA A 398 1.22 17.31 17.00
CA ALA A 398 0.46 18.11 16.05
C ALA A 398 0.69 17.70 14.59
N ALA A 399 1.93 17.34 14.24
CA ALA A 399 2.28 16.87 12.89
C ALA A 399 1.66 15.50 12.59
N PHE A 400 1.73 14.57 13.54
CA PHE A 400 1.09 13.25 13.41
C PHE A 400 -0.44 13.33 13.36
N ASP A 401 -1.04 14.19 14.16
CA ASP A 401 -2.48 14.43 14.13
C ASP A 401 -2.91 15.03 12.78
N ARG A 402 -2.12 15.96 12.25
CA ARG A 402 -2.35 16.57 10.93
C ARG A 402 -2.33 15.52 9.82
N ILE A 403 -1.28 14.70 9.74
CA ILE A 403 -1.19 13.68 8.70
C ILE A 403 -2.26 12.60 8.86
N SER A 404 -2.55 12.15 10.08
CA SER A 404 -3.59 11.14 10.32
C SER A 404 -4.98 11.58 9.85
N ARG A 405 -5.27 12.89 9.91
CA ARG A 405 -6.50 13.46 9.40
C ARG A 405 -6.51 13.64 7.89
N ARG A 406 -5.38 13.95 7.27
CA ARG A 406 -5.30 14.43 5.89
C ARG A 406 -4.75 13.43 4.89
N ILE A 407 -3.99 12.43 5.31
CA ILE A 407 -3.38 11.46 4.40
C ILE A 407 -4.43 10.77 3.52
N GLY A 408 -4.12 10.64 2.24
CA GLY A 408 -4.97 10.01 1.26
C GLY A 408 -6.21 10.84 0.91
N TYR A 409 -7.32 10.17 0.67
CA TYR A 409 -8.55 10.81 0.25
C TYR A 409 -9.53 11.04 1.41
N ARG A 410 -10.35 12.06 1.28
CA ARG A 410 -11.53 12.30 2.12
C ARG A 410 -12.73 12.53 1.21
N VAL A 411 -13.76 11.75 1.43
CA VAL A 411 -15.01 11.87 0.69
C VAL A 411 -16.12 12.14 1.70
N ARG A 412 -16.95 13.11 1.38
CA ARG A 412 -18.18 13.39 2.11
C ARG A 412 -19.32 13.62 1.15
N PRO A 413 -20.54 13.30 1.49
CA PRO A 413 -21.67 13.83 0.73
C PRO A 413 -21.68 15.34 0.91
N SER A 414 -21.65 16.09 -0.19
CA SER A 414 -21.80 17.55 -0.15
C SER A 414 -23.24 17.96 0.13
N PHE A 415 -24.16 17.12 -0.29
CA PHE A 415 -25.59 17.24 -0.01
C PHE A 415 -26.28 15.88 0.02
N ILE A 416 -27.42 15.83 0.68
CA ILE A 416 -28.37 14.72 0.64
C ILE A 416 -29.74 15.35 0.35
N TRP A 417 -30.35 14.93 -0.74
CA TRP A 417 -31.71 15.33 -1.08
C TRP A 417 -32.64 14.14 -0.95
N SER A 418 -33.66 14.26 -0.10
CA SER A 418 -34.74 13.31 0.01
C SER A 418 -36.03 13.88 -0.58
N TYR A 419 -36.72 13.10 -1.37
CA TYR A 419 -37.99 13.48 -1.99
C TYR A 419 -38.97 12.31 -1.92
N LYS A 420 -40.25 12.63 -1.91
CA LYS A 420 -41.33 11.63 -1.98
C LYS A 420 -41.97 11.70 -3.37
N ASP A 421 -42.17 10.54 -3.99
CA ASP A 421 -42.82 10.39 -5.25
C ASP A 421 -43.70 9.14 -5.26
N GLU A 422 -45.00 9.29 -5.49
CA GLU A 422 -45.97 8.20 -5.61
C GLU A 422 -45.82 7.00 -4.61
N GLY A 423 -45.49 7.31 -3.37
CA GLY A 423 -45.30 6.31 -2.30
C GLY A 423 -43.86 5.79 -2.13
N TYR A 424 -42.91 6.34 -2.86
CA TYR A 424 -41.49 6.05 -2.71
C TYR A 424 -40.77 7.19 -2.01
N LEU A 425 -39.73 6.84 -1.24
CA LEU A 425 -38.73 7.78 -0.73
C LEU A 425 -37.49 7.70 -1.62
N GLY A 426 -37.22 8.77 -2.36
CA GLY A 426 -36.01 8.90 -3.12
C GLY A 426 -34.92 9.61 -2.33
N LEU A 427 -33.65 9.16 -2.48
CA LEU A 427 -32.48 9.81 -1.92
C LEU A 427 -31.47 10.08 -3.04
N ILE A 428 -31.01 11.31 -3.14
CA ILE A 428 -29.92 11.70 -4.00
C ILE A 428 -28.78 12.18 -3.11
N ILE A 429 -27.59 11.61 -3.30
CA ILE A 429 -26.38 11.93 -2.54
C ILE A 429 -25.33 12.40 -3.55
N GLY A 430 -24.82 13.60 -3.40
CA GLY A 430 -23.78 14.17 -4.25
C GLY A 430 -22.56 14.66 -3.49
#